data_2f04add03d3c91bf8ea853c126cec32e
#
_entry.id   2f04add03d3c91bf8ea853c126cec32e
#
_cell.length_a   1.000
_cell.length_b   1.000
_cell.length_c   1.000
_cell.angle_alpha   90.00
_cell.angle_beta   90.00
_cell.angle_gamma   90.00
#
_symmetry.space_group_name_H-M   'P 1'
#
loop_
_entity.id
_entity.type
_entity.pdbx_description
1 polymer ?
#
loop_
_entity_poly.entity_id
_entity_poly.type
_entity_poly.pdbx_seq_one_letter_code
_entity_poly.pdbx_strand_id
1 'polypeptide(L)'
;MKVIDTDLLSIQQARILLEQAENSRKILLDIDKETRNELLKKIKQYYKTNIDQLAKMSFEETSYGKYEDEIKLGNYYLDNLDDELNSYPQIFDIVNGKNSKQVALSKGVSLVFIAPYLSTLTSFQAIYFAIRALNPLIVVSDLRCEKTVTKMVEDIKKILKENFYPRGFLDILTYNSDLGEKTLYESEKVSFILENLLSENKRKIQNDKAQIFKAEIGNNIVFIDKDCDIDKASCEVINSKTFNNGLLPGVEQSIVVEENAYEKVVEKFKEYGAFFLSKDEHIKLEKILYDQDHNCRKELIGRSARQIAEIAGIKVNSDTKILVVTKPYVSEKSPYSKEKYNPIVSLYIENDWLNACEKCVELILNDKKGQSLSIYSNDAYVIEQFIEKKPVARVLVNSPTGLGSVGIGTNLPISFSLSTKKIEGCNQTSLTPNHFMKFREIGICDKKDISSFLSEKTVKKDKDLFDKILNSLEKNY
;
A
#
# COMPACT_ATOMS: atom_id res chain seq x y z
N MET A 1 26.06 28.82 -21.71
CA MET A 1 25.51 27.86 -20.74
C MET A 1 25.35 26.54 -21.48
N LYS A 2 26.11 25.48 -21.13
CA LYS A 2 25.87 24.15 -21.72
C LYS A 2 24.49 23.67 -21.28
N VAL A 3 23.61 23.41 -22.23
CA VAL A 3 22.33 22.71 -21.97
C VAL A 3 22.74 21.32 -21.48
N ILE A 4 22.52 21.02 -20.22
CA ILE A 4 22.76 19.69 -19.67
C ILE A 4 21.56 18.86 -20.10
N ASP A 5 21.84 17.78 -20.83
CA ASP A 5 20.81 16.80 -21.20
C ASP A 5 20.42 16.01 -19.95
N THR A 6 19.28 16.35 -19.36
CA THR A 6 18.78 15.73 -18.13
C THR A 6 18.51 14.23 -18.32
N ASP A 7 18.06 13.81 -19.51
CA ASP A 7 17.81 12.41 -19.82
C ASP A 7 19.11 11.60 -19.82
N LEU A 8 20.18 12.14 -20.44
CA LEU A 8 21.46 11.46 -20.45
C LEU A 8 22.05 11.29 -19.04
N LEU A 9 21.93 12.34 -18.21
CA LEU A 9 22.36 12.28 -16.81
C LEU A 9 21.56 11.26 -16.01
N SER A 10 20.25 11.24 -16.20
CA SER A 10 19.35 10.28 -15.56
C SER A 10 19.70 8.84 -15.92
N ILE A 11 19.89 8.54 -17.22
CA ILE A 11 20.30 7.22 -17.69
C ILE A 11 21.65 6.81 -17.10
N GLN A 12 22.63 7.72 -17.08
CA GLN A 12 23.95 7.44 -16.51
C GLN A 12 23.84 7.14 -15.01
N GLN A 13 23.11 7.97 -14.26
CA GLN A 13 22.88 7.74 -12.83
C GLN A 13 22.18 6.39 -12.59
N ALA A 14 21.11 6.09 -13.33
CA ALA A 14 20.37 4.83 -13.23
C ALA A 14 21.30 3.60 -13.39
N ARG A 15 22.20 3.63 -14.40
CA ARG A 15 23.19 2.55 -14.63
C ARG A 15 24.18 2.42 -13.47
N ILE A 16 24.67 3.54 -12.95
CA ILE A 16 25.59 3.55 -11.79
C ILE A 16 24.91 2.96 -10.56
N LEU A 17 23.65 3.37 -10.28
CA LEU A 17 22.87 2.87 -9.15
C LEU A 17 22.65 1.35 -9.24
N LEU A 18 22.31 0.83 -10.42
CA LEU A 18 22.13 -0.61 -10.65
C LEU A 18 23.44 -1.39 -10.41
N GLU A 19 24.58 -0.89 -10.87
CA GLU A 19 25.88 -1.54 -10.64
C GLU A 19 26.26 -1.53 -9.15
N GLN A 20 26.07 -0.40 -8.47
CA GLN A 20 26.37 -0.27 -7.04
C GLN A 20 25.45 -1.18 -6.20
N ALA A 21 24.15 -1.25 -6.52
CA ALA A 21 23.20 -2.13 -5.85
C ALA A 21 23.57 -3.61 -6.02
N GLU A 22 23.89 -4.05 -7.24
CA GLU A 22 24.29 -5.45 -7.48
C GLU A 22 25.62 -5.79 -6.80
N ASN A 23 26.58 -4.87 -6.74
CA ASN A 23 27.82 -5.08 -6.02
C ASN A 23 27.62 -5.15 -4.51
N SER A 24 26.75 -4.28 -3.94
CA SER A 24 26.45 -4.30 -2.51
C SER A 24 25.80 -5.62 -2.09
N ARG A 25 24.96 -6.21 -2.94
CA ARG A 25 24.27 -7.48 -2.69
C ARG A 25 25.22 -8.63 -2.32
N LYS A 26 26.40 -8.67 -2.93
CA LYS A 26 27.39 -9.72 -2.69
C LYS A 26 27.97 -9.65 -1.28
N ILE A 27 28.09 -8.44 -0.74
CA ILE A 27 28.67 -8.17 0.59
C ILE A 27 27.64 -8.40 1.69
N LEU A 28 26.35 -8.17 1.41
CA LEU A 28 25.27 -8.23 2.39
C LEU A 28 25.03 -9.63 2.97
N LEU A 29 25.43 -10.67 2.28
CA LEU A 29 25.27 -12.05 2.72
C LEU A 29 26.06 -12.37 4.00
N ASP A 30 27.07 -11.55 4.33
CA ASP A 30 27.91 -11.73 5.51
C ASP A 30 27.40 -10.97 6.74
N ILE A 31 26.26 -10.24 6.62
CA ILE A 31 25.69 -9.48 7.72
C ILE A 31 24.80 -10.40 8.57
N ASP A 32 25.20 -10.60 9.82
CA ASP A 32 24.47 -11.42 10.77
C ASP A 32 23.13 -10.80 11.23
N LYS A 33 22.29 -11.63 11.84
CA LYS A 33 20.94 -11.25 12.27
C LYS A 33 20.95 -10.18 13.37
N GLU A 34 21.92 -10.21 14.28
CA GLU A 34 22.00 -9.27 15.41
C GLU A 34 22.37 -7.88 14.90
N THR A 35 23.42 -7.77 14.09
CA THR A 35 23.84 -6.52 13.44
C THR A 35 22.70 -5.89 12.65
N ARG A 36 21.95 -6.70 11.90
CA ARG A 36 20.77 -6.24 11.15
C ARG A 36 19.67 -5.72 12.06
N ASN A 37 19.35 -6.45 13.14
CA ASN A 37 18.32 -6.04 14.09
C ASN A 37 18.70 -4.74 14.83
N GLU A 38 19.96 -4.56 15.19
CA GLU A 38 20.44 -3.31 15.80
C GLU A 38 20.32 -2.13 14.83
N LEU A 39 20.63 -2.33 13.56
CA LEU A 39 20.42 -1.32 12.53
C LEU A 39 18.93 -0.95 12.38
N LEU A 40 18.04 -1.95 12.32
CA LEU A 40 16.60 -1.73 12.22
C LEU A 40 16.06 -0.91 13.42
N LYS A 41 16.55 -1.13 14.63
CA LYS A 41 16.22 -0.31 15.81
C LYS A 41 16.66 1.14 15.63
N LYS A 42 17.88 1.39 15.11
CA LYS A 42 18.39 2.74 14.85
C LYS A 42 17.54 3.47 13.79
N ILE A 43 17.12 2.77 12.75
CA ILE A 43 16.27 3.34 11.70
C ILE A 43 14.85 3.61 12.22
N LYS A 44 14.28 2.71 13.02
CA LYS A 44 13.01 2.95 13.72
C LYS A 44 13.11 4.19 14.60
N GLN A 45 14.19 4.32 15.39
CA GLN A 45 14.42 5.49 16.23
C GLN A 45 14.61 6.78 15.43
N TYR A 46 15.34 6.75 14.31
CA TYR A 46 15.48 7.87 13.41
C TYR A 46 14.10 8.37 12.94
N TYR A 47 13.26 7.48 12.44
CA TYR A 47 11.94 7.85 11.94
C TYR A 47 11.05 8.39 13.06
N LYS A 48 11.05 7.75 14.23
CA LYS A 48 10.32 8.22 15.43
C LYS A 48 10.70 9.63 15.84
N THR A 49 11.99 9.95 15.78
CA THR A 49 12.50 11.28 16.16
C THR A 49 12.19 12.37 15.13
N ASN A 50 12.09 12.01 13.84
CA ASN A 50 12.00 12.96 12.75
C ASN A 50 10.61 13.01 12.07
N ILE A 51 9.65 12.19 12.51
CA ILE A 51 8.34 12.06 11.86
C ILE A 51 7.60 13.40 11.72
N ASP A 52 7.63 14.24 12.76
CA ASP A 52 6.97 15.56 12.74
C ASP A 52 7.58 16.47 11.67
N GLN A 53 8.91 16.51 11.60
CA GLN A 53 9.62 17.31 10.61
C GLN A 53 9.37 16.77 9.19
N LEU A 54 9.46 15.47 9.00
CA LEU A 54 9.29 14.84 7.69
C LEU A 54 7.85 15.00 7.17
N ALA A 55 6.85 14.79 8.01
CA ALA A 55 5.44 14.98 7.64
C ALA A 55 5.14 16.44 7.26
N LYS A 56 5.67 17.42 8.01
CA LYS A 56 5.54 18.84 7.67
C LYS A 56 6.22 19.18 6.35
N MET A 57 7.45 18.69 6.13
CA MET A 57 8.16 18.89 4.85
C MET A 57 7.37 18.30 3.68
N SER A 58 6.83 17.08 3.83
CA SER A 58 5.99 16.43 2.80
C SER A 58 4.76 17.29 2.48
N PHE A 59 4.08 17.81 3.50
CA PHE A 59 2.93 18.68 3.32
C PHE A 59 3.29 20.01 2.67
N GLU A 60 4.38 20.67 3.10
CA GLU A 60 4.86 21.94 2.50
C GLU A 60 5.23 21.77 1.03
N GLU A 61 5.79 20.62 0.66
CA GLU A 61 6.21 20.31 -0.71
C GLU A 61 5.02 19.95 -1.62
N THR A 62 4.06 19.15 -1.12
CA THR A 62 2.95 18.61 -1.91
C THR A 62 1.65 19.39 -1.76
N SER A 63 1.43 20.00 -0.60
CA SER A 63 0.14 20.52 -0.13
C SER A 63 -0.97 19.44 -0.08
N TYR A 64 -0.62 18.14 0.04
CA TYR A 64 -1.55 17.03 0.05
C TYR A 64 -1.86 16.56 1.46
N GLY A 65 -3.15 16.31 1.72
CA GLY A 65 -3.60 15.71 2.96
C GLY A 65 -3.53 16.61 4.18
N LYS A 66 -3.14 16.03 5.31
CA LYS A 66 -2.93 16.70 6.61
C LYS A 66 -1.71 16.07 7.29
N TYR A 67 -0.69 16.88 7.60
CA TYR A 67 0.53 16.36 8.22
C TYR A 67 0.28 15.77 9.62
N GLU A 68 -0.71 16.28 10.36
CA GLU A 68 -1.10 15.75 11.68
C GLU A 68 -1.64 14.31 11.58
N ASP A 69 -2.41 14.02 10.54
CA ASP A 69 -2.93 12.67 10.28
C ASP A 69 -1.79 11.71 9.89
N GLU A 70 -0.80 12.19 9.12
CA GLU A 70 0.39 11.39 8.76
C GLU A 70 1.25 11.09 9.99
N ILE A 71 1.45 12.06 10.88
CA ILE A 71 2.15 11.86 12.18
C ILE A 71 1.41 10.82 13.02
N LYS A 72 0.08 10.96 13.14
CA LYS A 72 -0.74 10.03 13.92
C LYS A 72 -0.63 8.60 13.39
N LEU A 73 -0.70 8.44 12.06
CA LEU A 73 -0.61 7.14 11.40
C LEU A 73 0.79 6.52 11.57
N GLY A 74 1.83 7.34 11.45
CA GLY A 74 3.21 6.89 11.62
C GLY A 74 3.54 6.48 13.06
N ASN A 75 3.06 7.21 14.05
CA ASN A 75 3.21 6.82 15.45
C ASN A 75 2.48 5.50 15.73
N TYR A 76 1.25 5.34 15.25
CA TYR A 76 0.52 4.08 15.36
C TYR A 76 1.30 2.92 14.71
N TYR A 77 1.87 3.13 13.52
CA TYR A 77 2.68 2.12 12.85
C TYR A 77 3.94 1.75 13.66
N LEU A 78 4.67 2.75 14.16
CA LEU A 78 5.89 2.51 14.96
C LEU A 78 5.61 1.76 16.28
N ASP A 79 4.47 2.06 16.92
CA ASP A 79 4.09 1.42 18.17
C ASP A 79 3.71 -0.06 17.97
N ASN A 80 3.17 -0.42 16.80
CA ASN A 80 2.76 -1.78 16.47
C ASN A 80 3.76 -2.54 15.57
N LEU A 81 4.85 -1.90 15.14
CA LEU A 81 5.78 -2.45 14.14
C LEU A 81 6.44 -3.75 14.57
N ASP A 82 6.87 -3.84 15.84
CA ASP A 82 7.60 -5.02 16.32
C ASP A 82 6.66 -6.23 16.42
N ASP A 83 5.43 -6.03 16.89
CA ASP A 83 4.41 -7.09 16.99
C ASP A 83 3.98 -7.56 15.59
N GLU A 84 3.76 -6.64 14.64
CA GLU A 84 3.48 -6.93 13.26
C GLU A 84 4.59 -7.79 12.65
N LEU A 85 5.85 -7.39 12.84
CA LEU A 85 7.01 -8.06 12.25
C LEU A 85 7.33 -9.43 12.86
N ASN A 86 6.88 -9.71 14.08
CA ASN A 86 7.04 -11.02 14.71
C ASN A 86 6.28 -12.13 13.95
N SER A 87 5.26 -11.79 13.18
CA SER A 87 4.50 -12.74 12.36
C SER A 87 5.19 -13.10 11.03
N TYR A 88 6.30 -12.42 10.67
CA TYR A 88 7.03 -12.65 9.43
C TYR A 88 8.45 -13.17 9.67
N PRO A 89 8.93 -14.13 8.86
CA PRO A 89 10.29 -14.62 8.96
C PRO A 89 11.31 -13.51 8.68
N GLN A 90 12.53 -13.75 9.11
CA GLN A 90 13.71 -13.01 8.66
C GLN A 90 14.49 -13.83 7.62
N ILE A 91 15.45 -13.20 6.96
CA ILE A 91 16.36 -13.89 6.02
C ILE A 91 17.09 -15.01 6.77
N PHE A 92 17.13 -16.17 6.12
CA PHE A 92 17.66 -17.45 6.60
C PHE A 92 16.82 -18.17 7.67
N ASP A 93 15.70 -17.59 8.12
CA ASP A 93 14.76 -18.33 8.96
C ASP A 93 14.13 -19.50 8.16
N ILE A 94 13.98 -20.64 8.83
CA ILE A 94 13.31 -21.80 8.27
C ILE A 94 11.84 -21.74 8.71
N VAL A 95 10.97 -21.75 7.72
CA VAL A 95 9.50 -21.72 7.93
C VAL A 95 8.85 -23.02 7.43
N ASN A 96 7.71 -23.35 8.02
CA ASN A 96 6.90 -24.45 7.52
C ASN A 96 6.13 -24.00 6.29
N GLY A 97 6.44 -24.57 5.13
CA GLY A 97 5.62 -24.46 3.94
C GLY A 97 4.42 -25.42 4.00
N LYS A 98 3.60 -25.42 2.96
CA LYS A 98 2.39 -26.26 2.91
C LYS A 98 2.68 -27.75 3.04
N ASN A 99 3.74 -28.23 2.38
CA ASN A 99 4.13 -29.65 2.35
C ASN A 99 5.63 -29.88 2.59
N SER A 100 6.42 -28.82 2.75
CA SER A 100 7.87 -28.87 2.89
C SER A 100 8.35 -27.74 3.82
N LYS A 101 9.58 -27.83 4.34
CA LYS A 101 10.23 -26.70 4.97
C LYS A 101 10.76 -25.75 3.90
N GLN A 102 10.78 -24.46 4.20
CA GLN A 102 11.29 -23.43 3.31
C GLN A 102 12.27 -22.52 4.05
N VAL A 103 13.28 -22.02 3.36
CA VAL A 103 14.18 -21.00 3.88
C VAL A 103 13.89 -19.66 3.20
N ALA A 104 13.78 -18.61 4.01
CA ALA A 104 13.60 -17.24 3.53
C ALA A 104 14.93 -16.69 3.03
N LEU A 105 14.98 -16.18 1.81
CA LEU A 105 16.16 -15.65 1.15
C LEU A 105 15.89 -14.24 0.60
N SER A 106 16.95 -13.43 0.52
CA SER A 106 16.92 -12.13 -0.18
C SER A 106 16.41 -12.31 -1.61
N LYS A 107 15.49 -11.46 -2.04
CA LYS A 107 15.00 -11.48 -3.42
C LYS A 107 16.03 -10.88 -4.38
N GLY A 108 16.78 -9.88 -3.94
CA GLY A 108 17.78 -9.16 -4.70
C GLY A 108 17.52 -7.67 -4.79
N VAL A 109 18.04 -7.00 -5.82
CA VAL A 109 17.86 -5.56 -5.99
C VAL A 109 16.38 -5.21 -6.11
N SER A 110 15.94 -4.28 -5.27
CA SER A 110 14.57 -3.77 -5.23
C SER A 110 14.53 -2.34 -5.75
N LEU A 111 13.49 -2.01 -6.52
CA LEU A 111 13.20 -0.68 -7.03
C LEU A 111 11.85 -0.22 -6.45
N VAL A 112 11.81 0.99 -5.89
CA VAL A 112 10.60 1.52 -5.27
C VAL A 112 10.27 2.89 -5.82
N PHE A 113 9.08 3.03 -6.40
CA PHE A 113 8.52 4.31 -6.81
C PHE A 113 7.63 4.85 -5.68
N ILE A 114 7.92 6.07 -5.23
CA ILE A 114 7.20 6.71 -4.13
C ILE A 114 6.23 7.76 -4.68
N ALA A 115 4.95 7.58 -4.36
CA ALA A 115 3.90 8.55 -4.67
C ALA A 115 3.96 9.77 -3.73
N PRO A 116 3.37 10.92 -4.12
CA PRO A 116 3.41 12.14 -3.31
C PRO A 116 2.43 12.15 -2.12
N TYR A 117 1.69 11.09 -1.89
CA TYR A 117 0.86 10.92 -0.70
C TYR A 117 1.48 9.88 0.24
N LEU A 118 1.41 10.12 1.54
CA LEU A 118 2.05 9.27 2.56
C LEU A 118 3.52 8.94 2.22
N SER A 119 4.21 9.87 1.57
CA SER A 119 5.53 9.63 0.98
C SER A 119 6.57 9.20 2.02
N THR A 120 6.49 9.76 3.23
CA THR A 120 7.41 9.42 4.34
C THR A 120 7.13 8.03 4.89
N LEU A 121 5.86 7.66 5.05
CA LEU A 121 5.43 6.36 5.56
C LEU A 121 5.75 5.22 4.57
N THR A 122 5.42 5.42 3.29
CA THR A 122 5.69 4.44 2.24
C THR A 122 7.19 4.25 2.03
N SER A 123 7.98 5.33 2.08
CA SER A 123 9.44 5.26 2.01
C SER A 123 10.03 4.52 3.21
N PHE A 124 9.60 4.88 4.44
CA PHE A 124 10.06 4.21 5.65
C PHE A 124 9.76 2.70 5.61
N GLN A 125 8.51 2.32 5.29
CA GLN A 125 8.11 0.93 5.23
C GLN A 125 8.92 0.14 4.20
N ALA A 126 9.12 0.68 3.00
CA ALA A 126 9.88 0.04 1.95
C ALA A 126 11.37 -0.13 2.32
N ILE A 127 11.99 0.92 2.86
CA ILE A 127 13.40 0.89 3.31
C ILE A 127 13.56 -0.13 4.46
N TYR A 128 12.65 -0.10 5.43
CA TYR A 128 12.70 -1.02 6.57
C TYR A 128 12.59 -2.48 6.14
N PHE A 129 11.66 -2.80 5.23
CA PHE A 129 11.51 -4.16 4.70
C PHE A 129 12.68 -4.59 3.83
N ALA A 130 13.25 -3.67 3.03
CA ALA A 130 14.43 -3.96 2.23
C ALA A 130 15.66 -4.30 3.10
N ILE A 131 15.88 -3.56 4.19
CA ILE A 131 16.97 -3.84 5.16
C ILE A 131 16.73 -5.18 5.85
N ARG A 132 15.49 -5.43 6.32
CA ARG A 132 15.13 -6.71 6.95
C ARG A 132 15.38 -7.91 6.03
N ALA A 133 15.17 -7.72 4.73
CA ALA A 133 15.36 -8.75 3.69
C ALA A 133 16.73 -8.75 3.04
N LEU A 134 17.66 -7.89 3.48
CA LEU A 134 18.99 -7.70 2.86
C LEU A 134 18.90 -7.46 1.33
N ASN A 135 17.95 -6.65 0.92
CA ASN A 135 17.77 -6.25 -0.48
C ASN A 135 18.35 -4.86 -0.70
N PRO A 136 19.34 -4.70 -1.59
CA PRO A 136 19.69 -3.36 -2.04
C PRO A 136 18.47 -2.65 -2.63
N LEU A 137 18.31 -1.37 -2.29
CA LEU A 137 17.11 -0.59 -2.63
C LEU A 137 17.48 0.66 -3.40
N ILE A 138 16.86 0.82 -4.57
CA ILE A 138 16.90 2.05 -5.35
C ILE A 138 15.53 2.72 -5.22
N VAL A 139 15.51 3.97 -4.76
CA VAL A 139 14.29 4.77 -4.60
C VAL A 139 14.15 5.73 -5.77
N VAL A 140 12.93 5.87 -6.27
CA VAL A 140 12.53 6.89 -7.24
C VAL A 140 11.35 7.62 -6.65
N SER A 141 11.48 8.90 -6.38
CA SER A 141 10.40 9.73 -5.84
C SER A 141 9.63 10.43 -6.95
N ASP A 142 8.35 10.66 -6.73
CA ASP A 142 7.61 11.66 -7.52
C ASP A 142 8.23 13.03 -7.27
N LEU A 143 8.31 13.88 -8.30
CA LEU A 143 8.92 15.20 -8.24
C LEU A 143 8.25 16.11 -7.20
N ARG A 144 6.98 15.86 -6.88
CA ARG A 144 6.20 16.59 -5.88
C ARG A 144 6.62 16.31 -4.42
N CYS A 145 7.35 15.22 -4.15
CA CYS A 145 7.84 14.86 -2.82
C CYS A 145 9.36 14.57 -2.79
N GLU A 146 10.07 14.98 -3.83
CA GLU A 146 11.49 14.67 -4.04
C GLU A 146 12.38 15.13 -2.90
N LYS A 147 12.21 16.36 -2.41
CA LYS A 147 13.06 16.92 -1.34
C LYS A 147 12.92 16.15 -0.05
N THR A 148 11.67 15.82 0.33
CA THR A 148 11.38 15.10 1.56
C THR A 148 11.93 13.67 1.51
N VAL A 149 11.68 12.94 0.40
CA VAL A 149 12.16 11.56 0.22
C VAL A 149 13.68 11.53 0.13
N THR A 150 14.31 12.45 -0.62
CA THR A 150 15.78 12.56 -0.71
C THR A 150 16.40 12.79 0.65
N LYS A 151 15.86 13.74 1.44
CA LYS A 151 16.36 13.99 2.80
C LYS A 151 16.32 12.71 3.63
N MET A 152 15.21 12.00 3.63
CA MET A 152 15.04 10.78 4.41
C MET A 152 16.03 9.68 3.97
N VAL A 153 16.18 9.47 2.66
CA VAL A 153 17.13 8.50 2.10
C VAL A 153 18.56 8.86 2.49
N GLU A 154 18.99 10.12 2.32
CA GLU A 154 20.33 10.55 2.66
C GLU A 154 20.65 10.47 4.15
N ASP A 155 19.70 10.73 5.02
CA ASP A 155 19.88 10.57 6.47
C ASP A 155 20.02 9.09 6.85
N ILE A 156 19.19 8.20 6.27
CA ILE A 156 19.31 6.75 6.50
C ILE A 156 20.63 6.21 5.91
N LYS A 157 21.10 6.72 4.77
CA LYS A 157 22.42 6.36 4.21
C LYS A 157 23.57 6.68 5.17
N LYS A 158 23.49 7.79 5.93
CA LYS A 158 24.49 8.08 6.97
C LYS A 158 24.48 7.03 8.07
N ILE A 159 23.28 6.65 8.55
CA ILE A 159 23.12 5.58 9.55
C ILE A 159 23.69 4.25 9.02
N LEU A 160 23.38 3.88 7.78
CA LEU A 160 23.91 2.68 7.12
C LEU A 160 25.44 2.69 7.07
N LYS A 161 26.05 3.81 6.66
CA LYS A 161 27.50 3.98 6.59
C LYS A 161 28.17 3.84 7.97
N GLU A 162 27.59 4.43 9.01
CA GLU A 162 28.07 4.32 10.38
C GLU A 162 27.97 2.89 10.95
N ASN A 163 27.13 2.05 10.37
CA ASN A 163 26.98 0.64 10.72
C ASN A 163 27.61 -0.31 9.68
N PHE A 164 28.56 0.18 8.90
CA PHE A 164 29.39 -0.59 7.96
C PHE A 164 28.63 -1.28 6.82
N TYR A 165 27.42 -0.80 6.51
CA TYR A 165 26.71 -1.30 5.33
C TYR A 165 27.39 -0.84 4.03
N PRO A 166 27.39 -1.69 2.99
CA PRO A 166 28.09 -1.37 1.75
C PRO A 166 27.44 -0.19 1.02
N ARG A 167 28.28 0.58 0.33
CA ARG A 167 27.80 1.62 -0.58
C ARG A 167 26.92 0.97 -1.66
N GLY A 168 25.82 1.64 -2.04
CA GLY A 168 24.86 1.14 -3.03
C GLY A 168 23.79 0.23 -2.44
N PHE A 169 23.79 0.03 -1.10
CA PHE A 169 22.68 -0.69 -0.45
C PHE A 169 21.37 0.10 -0.48
N LEU A 170 21.43 1.40 -0.26
CA LEU A 170 20.29 2.32 -0.37
C LEU A 170 20.72 3.53 -1.17
N ASP A 171 20.01 3.83 -2.24
CA ASP A 171 20.25 5.02 -3.05
C ASP A 171 18.94 5.55 -3.67
N ILE A 172 19.02 6.78 -4.21
CA ILE A 172 17.89 7.47 -4.84
C ILE A 172 18.30 8.02 -6.21
N LEU A 173 17.39 7.93 -7.19
CA LEU A 173 17.54 8.60 -8.48
C LEU A 173 17.23 10.09 -8.30
N THR A 174 18.26 10.95 -8.39
CA THR A 174 18.13 12.41 -8.20
C THR A 174 17.95 13.18 -9.50
N TYR A 175 18.52 12.69 -10.61
CA TYR A 175 18.23 13.22 -11.94
C TYR A 175 17.06 12.45 -12.55
N ASN A 176 15.84 12.74 -12.08
CA ASN A 176 14.67 11.98 -12.47
C ASN A 176 14.18 12.35 -13.87
N SER A 177 14.09 11.35 -14.78
CA SER A 177 13.43 11.45 -16.08
C SER A 177 12.81 10.12 -16.49
N ASP A 178 11.86 10.16 -17.40
CA ASP A 178 11.18 8.95 -17.91
C ASP A 178 12.16 7.92 -18.46
N LEU A 179 13.25 8.34 -19.12
CA LEU A 179 14.26 7.44 -19.67
C LEU A 179 15.18 6.85 -18.60
N GLY A 180 15.49 7.61 -17.56
CA GLY A 180 16.22 7.10 -16.40
C GLY A 180 15.41 6.08 -15.62
N GLU A 181 14.12 6.39 -15.33
CA GLU A 181 13.19 5.45 -14.71
C GLU A 181 13.05 4.16 -15.55
N LYS A 182 12.91 4.30 -16.86
CA LYS A 182 12.83 3.17 -17.80
C LYS A 182 14.09 2.30 -17.72
N THR A 183 15.27 2.91 -17.68
CA THR A 183 16.54 2.20 -17.52
C THR A 183 16.57 1.37 -16.23
N LEU A 184 15.98 1.87 -15.13
CA LEU A 184 15.87 1.13 -13.87
C LEU A 184 14.89 -0.04 -13.97
N TYR A 185 13.64 0.22 -14.36
CA TYR A 185 12.61 -0.81 -14.28
C TYR A 185 12.69 -1.89 -15.37
N GLU A 186 13.34 -1.64 -16.50
CA GLU A 186 13.62 -2.65 -17.54
C GLU A 186 14.89 -3.48 -17.25
N SER A 187 15.68 -3.12 -16.24
CA SER A 187 16.93 -3.80 -15.94
C SER A 187 16.70 -5.22 -15.40
N GLU A 188 17.39 -6.19 -15.97
CA GLU A 188 17.39 -7.59 -15.50
C GLU A 188 18.02 -7.77 -14.10
N LYS A 189 18.73 -6.76 -13.58
CA LYS A 189 19.31 -6.76 -12.23
C LYS A 189 18.25 -6.54 -11.15
N VAL A 190 17.12 -5.92 -11.50
CA VAL A 190 16.02 -5.67 -10.58
C VAL A 190 15.18 -6.94 -10.42
N SER A 191 14.93 -7.33 -9.17
CA SER A 191 14.20 -8.55 -8.83
C SER A 191 12.81 -8.26 -8.23
N PHE A 192 12.60 -7.06 -7.70
CA PHE A 192 11.33 -6.62 -7.13
C PHE A 192 11.09 -5.14 -7.44
N ILE A 193 9.87 -4.82 -7.82
CA ILE A 193 9.44 -3.44 -8.08
C ILE A 193 8.19 -3.17 -7.24
N LEU A 194 8.28 -2.16 -6.37
CA LEU A 194 7.11 -1.57 -5.71
C LEU A 194 6.74 -0.29 -6.44
N GLU A 195 5.55 -0.25 -7.01
CA GLU A 195 5.02 0.92 -7.69
C GLU A 195 3.85 1.48 -6.91
N ASN A 196 4.07 2.57 -6.16
CA ASN A 196 3.00 3.35 -5.57
C ASN A 196 2.54 4.41 -6.59
N LEU A 197 1.26 4.38 -6.94
CA LEU A 197 0.72 5.22 -8.01
C LEU A 197 -0.39 6.15 -7.51
N LEU A 198 -0.40 7.36 -8.09
CA LEU A 198 -1.63 8.08 -8.40
C LEU A 198 -2.02 7.73 -9.84
N SER A 199 -3.33 7.66 -10.15
CA SER A 199 -3.85 7.19 -11.44
C SER A 199 -3.34 7.97 -12.67
N GLU A 200 -2.82 9.16 -12.46
CA GLU A 200 -2.22 10.01 -13.51
C GLU A 200 -0.85 9.51 -14.00
N ASN A 201 -0.16 8.70 -13.20
CA ASN A 201 1.16 8.15 -13.52
C ASN A 201 1.02 6.76 -14.14
N LYS A 202 0.58 6.69 -15.39
CA LYS A 202 0.43 5.43 -16.13
C LYS A 202 1.75 4.92 -16.67
N ARG A 203 2.71 4.56 -15.79
CA ARG A 203 3.89 3.81 -16.22
C ARG A 203 3.45 2.41 -16.68
N LYS A 204 3.90 2.02 -17.86
CA LYS A 204 3.76 0.63 -18.30
C LYS A 204 5.05 -0.11 -17.96
N ILE A 205 5.22 -0.44 -16.68
CA ILE A 205 6.37 -1.23 -16.25
C ILE A 205 6.24 -2.63 -16.83
N GLN A 206 7.23 -3.02 -17.63
CA GLN A 206 7.39 -4.37 -18.15
C GLN A 206 8.78 -4.87 -17.72
N ASN A 207 8.81 -5.93 -16.96
CA ASN A 207 10.04 -6.62 -16.57
C ASN A 207 9.70 -8.09 -16.31
N ASP A 208 10.24 -8.98 -17.13
CA ASP A 208 9.95 -10.41 -17.09
C ASP A 208 10.63 -11.12 -15.90
N LYS A 209 11.61 -10.48 -15.27
CA LYS A 209 12.39 -11.04 -14.15
C LYS A 209 11.95 -10.50 -12.78
N ALA A 210 11.48 -9.27 -12.73
CA ALA A 210 11.07 -8.64 -11.49
C ALA A 210 9.62 -8.97 -11.14
N GLN A 211 9.36 -9.29 -9.89
CA GLN A 211 7.99 -9.27 -9.37
C GLN A 211 7.54 -7.82 -9.15
N ILE A 212 6.38 -7.46 -9.68
CA ILE A 212 5.86 -6.09 -9.61
C ILE A 212 4.67 -6.05 -8.66
N PHE A 213 4.79 -5.25 -7.60
CA PHE A 213 3.70 -4.92 -6.69
C PHE A 213 3.17 -3.53 -7.03
N LYS A 214 1.96 -3.46 -7.60
CA LYS A 214 1.28 -2.20 -7.91
C LYS A 214 0.37 -1.82 -6.77
N ALA A 215 0.68 -0.70 -6.10
CA ALA A 215 -0.13 -0.15 -5.05
C ALA A 215 -0.96 1.02 -5.57
N GLU A 216 -2.24 1.00 -5.27
CA GLU A 216 -3.23 1.99 -5.73
C GLU A 216 -4.15 2.38 -4.56
N ILE A 217 -4.85 3.50 -4.65
CA ILE A 217 -5.88 3.87 -3.65
C ILE A 217 -7.12 2.99 -3.82
N GLY A 218 -7.54 2.75 -5.04
CA GLY A 218 -8.65 1.86 -5.39
C GLY A 218 -10.03 2.51 -5.32
N ASN A 219 -10.98 1.96 -6.07
CA ASN A 219 -12.40 2.34 -6.02
C ASN A 219 -13.13 1.46 -5.01
N ASN A 220 -13.10 1.86 -3.73
CA ASN A 220 -13.57 1.06 -2.61
C ASN A 220 -14.99 1.43 -2.22
N ILE A 221 -15.75 0.44 -1.79
CA ILE A 221 -17.20 0.55 -1.57
C ILE A 221 -17.53 0.17 -0.14
N VAL A 222 -18.48 0.90 0.44
CA VAL A 222 -19.10 0.57 1.73
C VAL A 222 -20.56 0.25 1.49
N PHE A 223 -21.02 -0.89 1.97
CA PHE A 223 -22.44 -1.21 2.10
C PHE A 223 -22.88 -1.02 3.56
N ILE A 224 -23.97 -0.28 3.76
CA ILE A 224 -24.61 -0.06 5.06
C ILE A 224 -25.99 -0.73 5.03
N ASP A 225 -26.11 -1.84 5.74
CA ASP A 225 -27.32 -2.61 5.92
C ASP A 225 -28.25 -1.93 6.97
N LYS A 226 -29.55 -2.13 6.83
CA LYS A 226 -30.57 -1.62 7.79
C LYS A 226 -30.39 -2.13 9.21
N ASP A 227 -29.89 -3.35 9.37
CA ASP A 227 -29.76 -4.03 10.67
C ASP A 227 -28.44 -3.77 11.38
N CYS A 228 -27.57 -2.90 10.82
CA CYS A 228 -26.31 -2.54 11.45
C CYS A 228 -26.45 -1.40 12.49
N ASP A 229 -25.38 -1.17 13.25
CA ASP A 229 -25.24 0.05 14.04
C ASP A 229 -24.92 1.24 13.11
N ILE A 230 -25.97 1.92 12.65
CA ILE A 230 -25.89 3.01 11.68
C ILE A 230 -25.09 4.20 12.24
N ASP A 231 -25.16 4.47 13.53
CA ASP A 231 -24.44 5.57 14.17
C ASP A 231 -22.92 5.30 14.10
N LYS A 232 -22.51 4.11 14.54
CA LYS A 232 -21.12 3.65 14.46
C LYS A 232 -20.62 3.63 13.01
N ALA A 233 -21.39 3.02 12.10
CA ALA A 233 -21.02 2.93 10.68
C ALA A 233 -20.80 4.32 10.06
N SER A 234 -21.73 5.25 10.32
CA SER A 234 -21.67 6.63 9.82
C SER A 234 -20.44 7.38 10.36
N CYS A 235 -20.19 7.28 11.66
CA CYS A 235 -19.02 7.89 12.31
C CYS A 235 -17.71 7.37 11.73
N GLU A 236 -17.57 6.05 11.65
CA GLU A 236 -16.35 5.40 11.18
C GLU A 236 -16.07 5.69 9.71
N VAL A 237 -17.06 5.61 8.83
CA VAL A 237 -16.94 5.89 7.40
C VAL A 237 -16.53 7.35 7.16
N ILE A 238 -17.15 8.31 7.83
CA ILE A 238 -16.79 9.73 7.67
C ILE A 238 -15.38 9.99 8.19
N ASN A 239 -15.03 9.50 9.37
CA ASN A 239 -13.70 9.69 9.94
C ASN A 239 -12.61 9.04 9.07
N SER A 240 -12.86 7.84 8.53
CA SER A 240 -11.96 7.16 7.62
C SER A 240 -11.79 7.91 6.31
N LYS A 241 -12.89 8.33 5.67
CA LYS A 241 -12.84 9.09 4.40
C LYS A 241 -12.16 10.44 4.54
N THR A 242 -12.29 11.10 5.68
CA THR A 242 -11.72 12.44 5.90
C THR A 242 -10.32 12.41 6.49
N PHE A 243 -9.85 11.24 6.91
CA PHE A 243 -8.47 11.05 7.33
C PHE A 243 -7.52 11.35 6.17
N ASN A 244 -6.52 12.16 6.43
CA ASN A 244 -5.57 12.66 5.43
C ASN A 244 -6.25 13.22 4.15
N ASN A 245 -7.41 13.85 4.30
CA ASN A 245 -8.24 14.37 3.21
C ASN A 245 -8.55 13.34 2.11
N GLY A 246 -8.75 12.07 2.47
CA GLY A 246 -9.12 11.00 1.52
C GLY A 246 -7.96 10.43 0.72
N LEU A 247 -6.74 10.50 1.24
CA LEU A 247 -5.52 9.97 0.60
C LEU A 247 -5.00 8.66 1.23
N LEU A 248 -5.84 7.93 1.98
CA LEU A 248 -5.46 6.58 2.41
C LEU A 248 -5.64 5.56 1.28
N PRO A 249 -4.74 4.58 1.14
CA PRO A 249 -5.03 3.39 0.35
C PRO A 249 -6.28 2.69 0.90
N GLY A 250 -7.16 2.23 0.02
CA GLY A 250 -8.39 1.58 0.45
C GLY A 250 -9.53 2.54 0.87
N VAL A 251 -9.34 3.87 0.82
CA VAL A 251 -10.33 4.85 1.28
C VAL A 251 -11.66 4.75 0.52
N GLU A 252 -12.75 5.02 1.23
CA GLU A 252 -14.13 4.97 0.74
C GLU A 252 -14.34 5.86 -0.49
N GLN A 253 -14.94 5.32 -1.56
CA GLN A 253 -15.27 6.06 -2.77
C GLN A 253 -16.78 6.14 -3.01
N SER A 254 -17.46 5.04 -2.76
CA SER A 254 -18.89 4.92 -2.93
C SER A 254 -19.52 4.24 -1.71
N ILE A 255 -20.72 4.69 -1.35
CA ILE A 255 -21.51 4.15 -0.26
C ILE A 255 -22.82 3.65 -0.87
N VAL A 256 -23.17 2.42 -0.59
CA VAL A 256 -24.45 1.83 -0.96
C VAL A 256 -25.24 1.62 0.32
N VAL A 257 -26.46 2.11 0.35
CA VAL A 257 -27.33 2.07 1.54
C VAL A 257 -28.63 1.39 1.17
N GLU A 258 -29.13 0.52 2.04
CA GLU A 258 -30.47 -0.02 1.91
C GLU A 258 -31.51 1.07 2.18
N GLU A 259 -32.60 1.12 1.40
CA GLU A 259 -33.59 2.19 1.44
C GLU A 259 -34.16 2.41 2.87
N ASN A 260 -34.38 1.34 3.60
CA ASN A 260 -34.88 1.41 4.98
C ASN A 260 -33.89 2.02 5.98
N ALA A 261 -32.60 2.10 5.65
CA ALA A 261 -31.57 2.73 6.46
C ALA A 261 -31.29 4.18 6.04
N TYR A 262 -31.72 4.57 4.84
CA TYR A 262 -31.27 5.80 4.17
C TYR A 262 -31.49 7.07 5.00
N GLU A 263 -32.69 7.29 5.51
CA GLU A 263 -33.04 8.52 6.26
C GLU A 263 -32.14 8.66 7.49
N LYS A 264 -31.95 7.57 8.23
CA LYS A 264 -31.11 7.55 9.43
C LYS A 264 -29.62 7.74 9.09
N VAL A 265 -29.14 7.15 7.98
CA VAL A 265 -27.75 7.37 7.49
C VAL A 265 -27.54 8.83 7.11
N VAL A 266 -28.49 9.47 6.40
CA VAL A 266 -28.42 10.90 6.04
C VAL A 266 -28.38 11.80 7.28
N GLU A 267 -29.22 11.52 8.28
CA GLU A 267 -29.22 12.24 9.55
C GLU A 267 -27.86 12.15 10.24
N LYS A 268 -27.32 10.93 10.42
CA LYS A 268 -26.03 10.70 11.08
C LYS A 268 -24.86 11.26 10.28
N PHE A 269 -24.88 11.13 8.97
CA PHE A 269 -23.85 11.73 8.12
C PHE A 269 -23.80 13.25 8.27
N LYS A 270 -24.94 13.93 8.32
CA LYS A 270 -25.01 15.38 8.56
C LYS A 270 -24.49 15.75 9.95
N GLU A 271 -24.84 14.95 10.97
CA GLU A 271 -24.35 15.13 12.34
C GLU A 271 -22.81 15.04 12.41
N TYR A 272 -22.19 14.13 11.64
CA TYR A 272 -20.74 13.97 11.57
C TYR A 272 -20.04 14.90 10.57
N GLY A 273 -20.74 15.85 9.95
CA GLY A 273 -20.18 16.90 9.10
C GLY A 273 -20.25 16.61 7.61
N ALA A 274 -21.18 15.78 7.15
CA ALA A 274 -21.42 15.59 5.73
C ALA A 274 -22.32 16.70 5.16
N PHE A 275 -21.93 17.22 4.01
CA PHE A 275 -22.71 18.15 3.21
C PHE A 275 -23.25 17.44 1.96
N PHE A 276 -24.57 17.30 1.86
CA PHE A 276 -25.22 16.69 0.71
C PHE A 276 -25.45 17.73 -0.38
N LEU A 277 -24.81 17.52 -1.53
CA LEU A 277 -24.89 18.42 -2.67
C LEU A 277 -26.27 18.35 -3.35
N SER A 278 -26.86 19.50 -3.63
CA SER A 278 -28.03 19.63 -4.49
C SER A 278 -27.70 19.27 -5.94
N LYS A 279 -28.71 19.13 -6.79
CA LYS A 279 -28.54 18.80 -8.21
C LYS A 279 -27.68 19.83 -8.96
N ASP A 280 -27.81 21.10 -8.66
CA ASP A 280 -27.05 22.16 -9.31
C ASP A 280 -25.59 22.20 -8.80
N GLU A 281 -25.40 21.94 -7.51
CA GLU A 281 -24.07 21.91 -6.89
C GLU A 281 -23.24 20.72 -7.38
N HIS A 282 -23.84 19.54 -7.51
CA HIS A 282 -23.08 18.40 -8.01
C HIS A 282 -22.65 18.58 -9.48
N ILE A 283 -23.46 19.26 -10.31
CA ILE A 283 -23.08 19.60 -11.69
C ILE A 283 -21.91 20.59 -11.71
N LYS A 284 -21.87 21.57 -10.79
CA LYS A 284 -20.72 22.49 -10.68
C LYS A 284 -19.47 21.75 -10.28
N LEU A 285 -19.56 20.84 -9.28
CA LEU A 285 -18.45 20.06 -8.82
C LEU A 285 -17.94 19.09 -9.91
N GLU A 286 -18.83 18.46 -10.66
CA GLU A 286 -18.47 17.51 -11.74
C GLU A 286 -17.57 18.14 -12.80
N LYS A 287 -17.82 19.41 -13.15
CA LYS A 287 -17.04 20.15 -14.16
C LYS A 287 -15.58 20.39 -13.76
N ILE A 288 -15.29 20.36 -12.46
CA ILE A 288 -13.94 20.64 -11.95
C ILE A 288 -13.20 19.40 -11.46
N LEU A 289 -13.90 18.26 -11.24
CA LEU A 289 -13.30 17.06 -10.63
C LEU A 289 -12.25 16.41 -11.49
N TYR A 290 -12.48 16.38 -12.80
CA TYR A 290 -11.62 15.68 -13.75
C TYR A 290 -11.17 16.61 -14.88
N ASP A 291 -9.99 16.34 -15.40
CA ASP A 291 -9.47 16.97 -16.61
C ASP A 291 -10.05 16.29 -17.88
N GLN A 292 -9.58 16.75 -19.05
CA GLN A 292 -10.04 16.21 -20.33
C GLN A 292 -9.61 14.75 -20.57
N ASP A 293 -8.56 14.30 -19.88
CA ASP A 293 -8.04 12.93 -19.95
C ASP A 293 -8.68 12.02 -18.90
N HIS A 294 -9.72 12.48 -18.22
CA HIS A 294 -10.42 11.77 -17.15
C HIS A 294 -9.54 11.42 -15.92
N ASN A 295 -8.49 12.20 -15.65
CA ASN A 295 -7.75 12.10 -14.40
C ASN A 295 -8.31 13.12 -13.39
N CYS A 296 -8.25 12.78 -12.10
CA CYS A 296 -8.58 13.73 -11.04
C CYS A 296 -7.64 14.96 -11.15
N ARG A 297 -8.22 16.15 -11.16
CA ARG A 297 -7.41 17.38 -11.26
C ARG A 297 -6.46 17.50 -10.08
N LYS A 298 -5.19 17.78 -10.37
CA LYS A 298 -4.11 17.86 -9.38
C LYS A 298 -4.39 18.82 -8.25
N GLU A 299 -5.07 19.94 -8.57
CA GLU A 299 -5.43 21.00 -7.63
C GLU A 299 -6.44 20.52 -6.56
N LEU A 300 -7.15 19.43 -6.81
CA LEU A 300 -8.16 18.89 -5.90
C LEU A 300 -7.66 17.70 -5.06
N ILE A 301 -6.50 17.14 -5.42
CA ILE A 301 -5.94 15.99 -4.71
C ILE A 301 -5.55 16.40 -3.29
N GLY A 302 -6.05 15.67 -2.30
CA GLY A 302 -5.73 15.88 -0.90
C GLY A 302 -6.24 17.19 -0.30
N ARG A 303 -7.13 17.92 -0.99
CA ARG A 303 -7.79 19.11 -0.46
C ARG A 303 -8.93 18.76 0.46
N SER A 304 -9.20 19.62 1.44
CA SER A 304 -10.36 19.46 2.31
C SER A 304 -11.68 19.68 1.55
N ALA A 305 -12.78 19.14 2.07
CA ALA A 305 -14.12 19.34 1.49
C ALA A 305 -14.46 20.82 1.30
N ARG A 306 -14.07 21.68 2.24
CA ARG A 306 -14.29 23.13 2.18
C ARG A 306 -13.52 23.80 1.05
N GLN A 307 -12.23 23.48 0.90
CA GLN A 307 -11.42 24.02 -0.21
C GLN A 307 -11.98 23.59 -1.57
N ILE A 308 -12.42 22.35 -1.69
CA ILE A 308 -13.05 21.85 -2.93
C ILE A 308 -14.36 22.56 -3.21
N ALA A 309 -15.21 22.75 -2.20
CA ALA A 309 -16.47 23.47 -2.33
C ALA A 309 -16.24 24.93 -2.74
N GLU A 310 -15.23 25.59 -2.17
CA GLU A 310 -14.82 26.96 -2.54
C GLU A 310 -14.42 27.05 -4.01
N ILE A 311 -13.55 26.14 -4.48
CA ILE A 311 -13.12 26.06 -5.89
C ILE A 311 -14.32 25.81 -6.83
N ALA A 312 -15.31 25.02 -6.39
CA ALA A 312 -16.54 24.75 -7.15
C ALA A 312 -17.56 25.89 -7.08
N GLY A 313 -17.34 26.93 -6.28
CA GLY A 313 -18.33 27.99 -6.03
C GLY A 313 -19.57 27.50 -5.26
N ILE A 314 -19.38 26.56 -4.33
CA ILE A 314 -20.42 25.97 -3.48
C ILE A 314 -20.24 26.49 -2.05
N LYS A 315 -21.32 26.98 -1.45
CA LYS A 315 -21.31 27.43 -0.06
C LYS A 315 -21.58 26.25 0.86
N VAL A 316 -20.66 25.97 1.77
CA VAL A 316 -20.78 24.93 2.78
C VAL A 316 -20.57 25.47 4.18
N ASN A 317 -21.02 24.76 5.21
CA ASN A 317 -20.81 25.13 6.61
C ASN A 317 -19.34 25.00 7.01
N SER A 318 -18.95 25.72 8.07
CA SER A 318 -17.57 25.73 8.58
C SER A 318 -17.09 24.37 9.11
N ASP A 319 -18.02 23.52 9.55
CA ASP A 319 -17.80 22.17 10.08
C ASP A 319 -17.88 21.06 9.01
N THR A 320 -18.08 21.43 7.74
CA THR A 320 -18.16 20.45 6.64
C THR A 320 -16.84 19.70 6.48
N LYS A 321 -16.91 18.38 6.64
CA LYS A 321 -15.75 17.45 6.52
C LYS A 321 -15.75 16.67 5.21
N ILE A 322 -16.92 16.36 4.66
CA ILE A 322 -17.09 15.51 3.47
C ILE A 322 -18.24 16.04 2.60
N LEU A 323 -18.07 15.91 1.27
CA LEU A 323 -19.13 16.21 0.29
C LEU A 323 -19.78 14.91 -0.18
N VAL A 324 -21.10 14.84 -0.12
CA VAL A 324 -21.86 13.65 -0.52
C VAL A 324 -22.72 13.96 -1.75
N VAL A 325 -22.59 13.10 -2.77
CA VAL A 325 -23.38 13.18 -4.00
C VAL A 325 -24.26 11.95 -4.13
N THR A 326 -25.57 12.12 -4.03
CA THR A 326 -26.52 11.01 -4.27
C THR A 326 -26.66 10.77 -5.77
N LYS A 327 -26.48 9.52 -6.20
CA LYS A 327 -26.57 9.11 -7.60
C LYS A 327 -27.56 7.95 -7.77
N PRO A 328 -28.40 7.98 -8.80
CA PRO A 328 -29.37 6.90 -9.04
C PRO A 328 -28.75 5.69 -9.75
N TYR A 329 -27.67 5.88 -10.51
CA TYR A 329 -27.01 4.82 -11.30
C TYR A 329 -25.52 5.03 -11.43
N VAL A 330 -24.80 3.96 -11.73
CA VAL A 330 -23.36 3.94 -12.02
C VAL A 330 -23.14 4.32 -13.48
N SER A 331 -22.09 5.04 -13.79
CA SER A 331 -21.76 5.42 -15.17
C SER A 331 -20.25 5.55 -15.36
N GLU A 332 -19.72 4.96 -16.42
CA GLU A 332 -18.32 5.10 -16.84
C GLU A 332 -17.92 6.56 -17.15
N LYS A 333 -18.90 7.38 -17.55
CA LYS A 333 -18.69 8.81 -17.85
C LYS A 333 -18.75 9.69 -16.61
N SER A 334 -19.33 9.19 -15.50
CA SER A 334 -19.48 9.98 -14.28
C SER A 334 -18.21 9.90 -13.42
N PRO A 335 -17.62 11.04 -13.05
CA PRO A 335 -16.50 11.06 -12.12
C PRO A 335 -16.87 10.50 -10.74
N TYR A 336 -18.15 10.55 -10.40
CA TYR A 336 -18.66 10.08 -9.12
C TYR A 336 -18.68 8.55 -8.97
N SER A 337 -18.61 7.80 -10.08
CA SER A 337 -18.50 6.34 -10.08
C SER A 337 -17.04 5.84 -10.10
N LYS A 338 -16.07 6.77 -9.98
CA LYS A 338 -14.63 6.49 -10.06
C LYS A 338 -13.91 6.81 -8.77
N GLU A 339 -12.64 6.42 -8.71
CA GLU A 339 -11.69 6.75 -7.65
C GLU A 339 -11.50 8.26 -7.49
N LYS A 340 -11.58 8.76 -6.27
CA LYS A 340 -11.46 10.17 -5.91
C LYS A 340 -10.39 10.34 -4.81
N TYR A 341 -9.45 11.26 -5.01
CA TYR A 341 -8.31 11.53 -4.12
C TYR A 341 -8.59 12.69 -3.15
N ASN A 342 -9.80 12.72 -2.60
CA ASN A 342 -10.30 13.84 -1.79
C ASN A 342 -11.54 13.39 -0.99
N PRO A 343 -12.02 14.19 -0.02
CA PRO A 343 -13.17 13.85 0.81
C PRO A 343 -14.53 14.06 0.10
N ILE A 344 -14.71 13.36 -1.02
CA ILE A 344 -15.99 13.27 -1.75
C ILE A 344 -16.40 11.81 -1.82
N VAL A 345 -17.67 11.51 -1.56
CA VAL A 345 -18.25 10.17 -1.73
C VAL A 345 -19.53 10.24 -2.56
N SER A 346 -19.76 9.15 -3.28
CA SER A 346 -21.03 8.93 -3.97
C SER A 346 -21.93 8.03 -3.13
N LEU A 347 -23.21 8.37 -3.03
CA LEU A 347 -24.20 7.60 -2.30
C LEU A 347 -25.20 7.01 -3.28
N TYR A 348 -25.45 5.72 -3.16
CA TYR A 348 -26.44 4.95 -3.91
C TYR A 348 -27.43 4.33 -2.95
N ILE A 349 -28.71 4.27 -3.35
CA ILE A 349 -29.81 3.75 -2.54
C ILE A 349 -30.37 2.55 -3.27
N GLU A 350 -30.50 1.42 -2.57
CA GLU A 350 -31.04 0.19 -3.12
C GLU A 350 -32.16 -0.37 -2.22
N ASN A 351 -33.14 -1.04 -2.82
CA ASN A 351 -34.34 -1.47 -2.12
C ASN A 351 -34.05 -2.49 -0.99
N ASP A 352 -33.07 -3.35 -1.22
CA ASP A 352 -32.69 -4.42 -0.30
C ASP A 352 -31.20 -4.78 -0.44
N TRP A 353 -30.71 -5.66 0.43
CA TRP A 353 -29.32 -6.09 0.43
C TRP A 353 -28.89 -6.83 -0.86
N LEU A 354 -29.83 -7.51 -1.56
CA LEU A 354 -29.49 -8.22 -2.80
C LEU A 354 -29.21 -7.24 -3.93
N ASN A 355 -30.08 -6.23 -4.12
CA ASN A 355 -29.87 -5.14 -5.06
C ASN A 355 -28.61 -4.33 -4.70
N ALA A 356 -28.37 -4.08 -3.41
CA ALA A 356 -27.14 -3.45 -2.93
C ALA A 356 -25.90 -4.29 -3.25
N CYS A 357 -26.00 -5.62 -3.14
CA CYS A 357 -24.96 -6.55 -3.53
C CYS A 357 -24.62 -6.42 -5.01
N GLU A 358 -25.61 -6.36 -5.89
CA GLU A 358 -25.45 -6.17 -7.33
C GLU A 358 -24.86 -4.78 -7.66
N LYS A 359 -25.32 -3.73 -6.99
CA LYS A 359 -24.80 -2.37 -7.13
C LYS A 359 -23.33 -2.29 -6.76
N CYS A 360 -22.90 -2.96 -5.71
CA CYS A 360 -21.48 -3.04 -5.35
C CYS A 360 -20.65 -3.71 -6.45
N VAL A 361 -21.14 -4.79 -7.07
CA VAL A 361 -20.46 -5.44 -8.21
C VAL A 361 -20.40 -4.49 -9.41
N GLU A 362 -21.49 -3.80 -9.74
CA GLU A 362 -21.54 -2.82 -10.82
C GLU A 362 -20.47 -1.73 -10.64
N LEU A 363 -20.34 -1.17 -9.43
CA LEU A 363 -19.33 -0.16 -9.10
C LEU A 363 -17.90 -0.68 -9.21
N ILE A 364 -17.63 -1.92 -8.76
CA ILE A 364 -16.33 -2.56 -8.84
C ILE A 364 -15.92 -2.76 -10.30
N LEU A 365 -16.83 -3.26 -11.13
CA LEU A 365 -16.56 -3.58 -12.53
C LEU A 365 -16.44 -2.32 -13.40
N ASN A 366 -17.16 -1.24 -13.06
CA ASN A 366 -17.14 0.03 -13.78
C ASN A 366 -15.74 0.64 -13.87
N ASP A 367 -15.00 0.67 -12.76
CA ASP A 367 -13.66 1.27 -12.72
C ASP A 367 -12.52 0.22 -12.77
N LYS A 368 -12.85 -1.07 -12.64
CA LYS A 368 -11.90 -2.22 -12.62
C LYS A 368 -10.78 -2.08 -11.58
N LYS A 369 -11.02 -1.25 -10.54
CA LYS A 369 -10.09 -0.94 -9.45
C LYS A 369 -10.61 -1.35 -8.09
N GLY A 370 -11.48 -2.36 -8.03
CA GLY A 370 -12.03 -2.90 -6.80
C GLY A 370 -10.92 -3.49 -5.93
N GLN A 371 -10.55 -2.79 -4.86
CA GLN A 371 -9.48 -3.19 -3.95
C GLN A 371 -10.07 -3.71 -2.64
N SER A 372 -10.95 -2.93 -2.02
CA SER A 372 -11.56 -3.24 -0.73
C SER A 372 -13.07 -2.97 -0.78
N LEU A 373 -13.83 -3.80 -0.07
CA LEU A 373 -15.24 -3.59 0.18
C LEU A 373 -15.51 -3.74 1.67
N SER A 374 -16.27 -2.83 2.24
CA SER A 374 -16.78 -2.94 3.61
C SER A 374 -18.26 -3.28 3.61
N ILE A 375 -18.67 -4.14 4.53
CA ILE A 375 -20.05 -4.41 4.87
C ILE A 375 -20.30 -4.11 6.34
N TYR A 376 -21.21 -3.21 6.62
CA TYR A 376 -21.79 -2.99 7.95
C TYR A 376 -23.13 -3.71 8.02
N SER A 377 -23.16 -4.83 8.71
CA SER A 377 -24.33 -5.67 8.90
C SER A 377 -24.18 -6.53 10.16
N ASN A 378 -25.30 -6.93 10.75
CA ASN A 378 -25.37 -7.94 11.82
C ASN A 378 -25.95 -9.27 11.30
N ASP A 379 -26.36 -9.35 10.03
CA ASP A 379 -26.86 -10.58 9.41
C ASP A 379 -25.69 -11.41 8.85
N ALA A 380 -25.44 -12.57 9.48
CA ALA A 380 -24.35 -13.45 9.09
C ALA A 380 -24.52 -13.98 7.65
N TYR A 381 -25.75 -14.23 7.19
CA TYR A 381 -26.00 -14.69 5.82
C TYR A 381 -25.67 -13.61 4.79
N VAL A 382 -26.07 -12.37 5.03
CA VAL A 382 -25.75 -11.24 4.16
C VAL A 382 -24.23 -11.03 4.10
N ILE A 383 -23.54 -11.09 5.24
CA ILE A 383 -22.07 -10.98 5.32
C ILE A 383 -21.40 -12.06 4.48
N GLU A 384 -21.82 -13.32 4.61
CA GLU A 384 -21.29 -14.47 3.84
C GLU A 384 -21.47 -14.26 2.33
N GLN A 385 -22.67 -13.82 1.88
CA GLN A 385 -22.94 -13.54 0.47
C GLN A 385 -22.02 -12.42 -0.08
N PHE A 386 -21.70 -11.42 0.74
CA PHE A 386 -20.75 -10.37 0.33
C PHE A 386 -19.32 -10.88 0.26
N ILE A 387 -18.89 -11.72 1.20
CA ILE A 387 -17.54 -12.32 1.20
C ILE A 387 -17.32 -13.18 -0.05
N GLU A 388 -18.29 -14.03 -0.40
CA GLU A 388 -18.14 -15.00 -1.49
C GLU A 388 -18.24 -14.37 -2.88
N LYS A 389 -19.12 -13.38 -3.07
CA LYS A 389 -19.52 -12.91 -4.41
C LYS A 389 -18.79 -11.67 -4.90
N LYS A 390 -17.90 -11.05 -4.11
CA LYS A 390 -17.27 -9.79 -4.52
C LYS A 390 -15.90 -9.99 -5.14
N PRO A 391 -15.66 -9.46 -6.35
CA PRO A 391 -14.36 -9.53 -7.02
C PRO A 391 -13.40 -8.45 -6.47
N VAL A 392 -13.15 -8.47 -5.16
CA VAL A 392 -12.24 -7.55 -4.46
C VAL A 392 -11.10 -8.31 -3.80
N ALA A 393 -10.03 -7.60 -3.51
CA ALA A 393 -8.88 -8.17 -2.81
C ALA A 393 -9.15 -8.37 -1.31
N ARG A 394 -10.00 -7.53 -0.71
CA ARG A 394 -10.32 -7.50 0.73
C ARG A 394 -11.79 -7.26 0.96
N VAL A 395 -12.36 -7.98 1.92
CA VAL A 395 -13.68 -7.69 2.49
C VAL A 395 -13.47 -7.36 3.97
N LEU A 396 -14.03 -6.23 4.39
CA LEU A 396 -14.02 -5.79 5.78
C LEU A 396 -15.44 -5.92 6.35
N VAL A 397 -15.54 -6.42 7.56
CA VAL A 397 -16.83 -6.58 8.25
C VAL A 397 -16.87 -5.62 9.43
N ASN A 398 -17.89 -4.76 9.45
CA ASN A 398 -18.11 -3.76 10.50
C ASN A 398 -16.88 -2.88 10.79
N SER A 399 -16.16 -2.51 9.72
CA SER A 399 -14.97 -1.66 9.75
C SER A 399 -14.89 -0.84 8.46
N PRO A 400 -14.42 0.42 8.50
CA PRO A 400 -14.33 1.28 7.32
C PRO A 400 -13.24 0.78 6.36
N THR A 401 -13.38 1.07 5.05
CA THR A 401 -12.41 0.57 4.06
C THR A 401 -11.05 1.25 4.17
N GLY A 402 -10.97 2.54 4.42
CA GLY A 402 -9.70 3.28 4.48
C GLY A 402 -8.83 2.84 5.65
N LEU A 403 -9.26 3.13 6.86
CA LEU A 403 -8.52 2.78 8.07
C LEU A 403 -8.38 1.26 8.26
N GLY A 404 -9.45 0.50 7.99
CA GLY A 404 -9.44 -0.95 8.14
C GLY A 404 -8.50 -1.67 7.16
N SER A 405 -8.42 -1.21 5.90
CA SER A 405 -7.54 -1.83 4.89
C SER A 405 -6.06 -1.60 5.16
N VAL A 406 -5.70 -0.49 5.83
CA VAL A 406 -4.32 -0.25 6.26
C VAL A 406 -3.98 -0.89 7.60
N GLY A 407 -4.87 -1.75 8.14
CA GLY A 407 -4.63 -2.54 9.35
C GLY A 407 -5.03 -1.84 10.66
N ILE A 408 -5.71 -0.68 10.62
CA ILE A 408 -6.18 0.00 11.83
C ILE A 408 -7.52 -0.57 12.26
N GLY A 409 -7.56 -1.18 13.45
CA GLY A 409 -8.75 -1.78 14.02
C GLY A 409 -9.19 -3.10 13.36
N THR A 410 -8.36 -3.71 12.52
CA THR A 410 -8.59 -5.01 11.88
C THR A 410 -7.40 -5.95 12.10
N ASN A 411 -7.55 -7.21 11.71
CA ASN A 411 -6.47 -8.20 11.69
C ASN A 411 -5.67 -8.23 10.37
N LEU A 412 -5.84 -7.22 9.52
CA LEU A 412 -5.06 -7.09 8.30
C LEU A 412 -3.67 -6.51 8.61
N PRO A 413 -2.65 -6.82 7.79
CA PRO A 413 -1.31 -6.25 7.96
C PRO A 413 -1.32 -4.73 7.92
N ILE A 414 -0.51 -4.09 8.79
CA ILE A 414 -0.34 -2.63 8.74
C ILE A 414 0.51 -2.27 7.53
N SER A 415 -0.13 -1.73 6.51
CA SER A 415 0.52 -1.42 5.24
C SER A 415 -0.04 -0.16 4.58
N PHE A 416 0.87 0.65 4.02
CA PHE A 416 0.53 1.86 3.29
C PHE A 416 0.58 1.67 1.76
N SER A 417 0.84 0.44 1.32
CA SER A 417 0.83 0.04 -0.09
C SER A 417 -0.09 -1.16 -0.26
N LEU A 418 -1.21 -0.95 -0.92
CA LEU A 418 -2.25 -1.94 -1.12
C LEU A 418 -2.44 -2.24 -2.61
N SER A 419 -2.51 -3.52 -2.97
CA SER A 419 -2.73 -3.98 -4.34
C SER A 419 -4.11 -4.60 -4.52
N THR A 420 -4.63 -4.58 -5.74
CA THR A 420 -5.82 -5.31 -6.15
C THR A 420 -5.51 -6.77 -6.51
N LYS A 421 -4.24 -7.10 -6.74
CA LYS A 421 -3.79 -8.43 -7.20
C LYS A 421 -2.79 -9.03 -6.21
N LYS A 422 -2.88 -10.35 -6.06
CA LYS A 422 -1.82 -11.14 -5.39
C LYS A 422 -0.61 -11.27 -6.30
N ILE A 423 0.58 -11.28 -5.71
CA ILE A 423 1.82 -11.57 -6.42
C ILE A 423 2.13 -13.06 -6.26
N GLU A 424 2.68 -13.69 -7.29
CA GLU A 424 3.12 -15.07 -7.24
C GLU A 424 4.09 -15.30 -6.07
N GLY A 425 3.83 -16.35 -5.29
CA GLY A 425 4.59 -16.66 -4.08
C GLY A 425 4.25 -15.85 -2.83
N CYS A 426 3.32 -14.86 -2.93
CA CYS A 426 2.81 -14.13 -1.78
C CYS A 426 1.28 -14.01 -1.83
N ASN A 427 0.60 -14.58 -0.84
CA ASN A 427 -0.87 -14.59 -0.80
C ASN A 427 -1.48 -13.28 -0.28
N GLN A 428 -0.67 -12.27 0.04
CA GLN A 428 -1.11 -11.01 0.61
C GLN A 428 -1.20 -9.92 -0.46
N THR A 429 -2.23 -9.09 -0.34
CA THR A 429 -2.46 -7.92 -1.20
C THR A 429 -2.07 -6.61 -0.51
N SER A 430 -1.69 -6.66 0.77
CA SER A 430 -0.98 -5.61 1.51
C SER A 430 0.52 -5.85 1.42
N LEU A 431 1.31 -4.79 1.23
CA LEU A 431 2.77 -4.92 1.21
C LEU A 431 3.28 -5.39 2.58
N THR A 432 4.04 -6.47 2.59
CA THR A 432 4.62 -7.08 3.79
C THR A 432 6.09 -7.44 3.56
N PRO A 433 6.86 -7.78 4.60
CA PRO A 433 8.24 -8.23 4.43
C PRO A 433 8.41 -9.40 3.45
N ASN A 434 7.43 -10.29 3.35
CA ASN A 434 7.47 -11.44 2.45
C ASN A 434 7.58 -11.06 0.97
N HIS A 435 7.12 -9.86 0.58
CA HIS A 435 7.27 -9.37 -0.79
C HIS A 435 8.73 -9.09 -1.17
N PHE A 436 9.58 -8.82 -0.19
CA PHE A 436 11.01 -8.61 -0.36
C PHE A 436 11.83 -9.90 -0.26
N MET A 437 11.19 -11.05 -0.02
CA MET A 437 11.81 -12.35 0.16
C MET A 437 11.41 -13.31 -0.94
N LYS A 438 12.25 -14.31 -1.18
CA LYS A 438 11.91 -15.52 -1.92
C LYS A 438 12.09 -16.72 -1.01
N PHE A 439 11.27 -17.73 -1.18
CA PHE A 439 11.28 -18.92 -0.37
C PHE A 439 11.79 -20.09 -1.20
N ARG A 440 12.78 -20.82 -0.64
CA ARG A 440 13.34 -22.01 -1.27
C ARG A 440 12.91 -23.23 -0.47
N GLU A 441 12.34 -24.18 -1.16
CA GLU A 441 11.94 -25.44 -0.54
C GLU A 441 13.15 -26.29 -0.14
N ILE A 442 13.05 -26.95 1.02
CA ILE A 442 14.02 -27.86 1.57
C ILE A 442 13.36 -29.25 1.61
N GLY A 443 13.82 -30.14 0.75
CA GLY A 443 13.42 -31.54 0.79
C GLY A 443 14.30 -32.33 1.75
N ILE A 444 13.68 -33.06 2.67
CA ILE A 444 14.36 -33.87 3.67
C ILE A 444 13.86 -35.30 3.54
N CYS A 445 14.77 -36.22 3.44
CA CYS A 445 14.47 -37.63 3.46
C CYS A 445 14.18 -38.10 4.90
N ASP A 446 12.90 -38.03 5.33
CA ASP A 446 12.52 -38.38 6.71
C ASP A 446 11.81 -39.72 6.89
N LYS A 447 11.12 -40.22 5.86
CA LYS A 447 10.22 -41.40 6.02
C LYS A 447 10.14 -42.36 4.86
N LYS A 448 10.57 -42.03 3.67
CA LYS A 448 10.57 -42.90 2.50
C LYS A 448 11.97 -43.03 1.98
N ASP A 449 12.57 -44.15 2.31
CA ASP A 449 13.88 -44.50 1.78
C ASP A 449 13.79 -44.61 0.25
N ILE A 450 14.56 -43.81 -0.47
CA ILE A 450 14.67 -43.89 -1.93
C ILE A 450 15.08 -45.28 -2.34
N SER A 451 15.87 -45.99 -1.52
CA SER A 451 16.23 -47.39 -1.74
C SER A 451 15.04 -48.32 -1.70
N SER A 452 13.98 -48.04 -0.91
CA SER A 452 12.76 -48.81 -0.89
C SER A 452 11.91 -48.61 -2.15
N PHE A 453 12.04 -47.48 -2.83
CA PHE A 453 11.42 -47.25 -4.14
C PHE A 453 12.22 -47.86 -5.29
N LEU A 454 13.54 -47.86 -5.18
CA LEU A 454 14.46 -48.37 -6.24
C LEU A 454 14.84 -49.86 -6.09
N SER A 455 14.77 -50.40 -4.86
CA SER A 455 15.05 -51.79 -4.57
C SER A 455 14.46 -52.19 -3.23
N GLU A 456 14.09 -53.49 -3.07
CA GLU A 456 13.47 -54.04 -1.86
C GLU A 456 14.39 -54.12 -0.61
N LYS A 457 15.47 -53.34 -0.50
CA LYS A 457 16.41 -53.38 0.64
C LYS A 457 16.50 -52.06 1.41
N THR A 458 16.31 -52.15 2.71
CA THR A 458 16.34 -51.07 3.73
C THR A 458 17.74 -50.50 4.00
N VAL A 459 17.88 -49.16 3.99
CA VAL A 459 19.10 -48.44 4.41
C VAL A 459 18.81 -47.60 5.67
N LYS A 460 19.77 -47.50 6.60
CA LYS A 460 19.66 -46.81 7.89
C LYS A 460 19.52 -45.30 7.75
N LYS A 461 18.68 -44.69 8.60
CA LYS A 461 18.39 -43.27 8.67
C LYS A 461 19.57 -42.43 9.21
N ASP A 462 19.85 -41.31 8.57
CA ASP A 462 20.80 -40.31 9.05
C ASP A 462 20.06 -39.04 9.55
N LYS A 463 19.49 -39.16 10.77
CA LYS A 463 18.79 -38.06 11.44
C LYS A 463 19.77 -36.96 11.87
N ASP A 464 21.03 -37.35 12.18
CA ASP A 464 22.10 -36.46 12.64
C ASP A 464 22.58 -35.46 11.58
N LEU A 465 22.49 -35.81 10.30
CA LEU A 465 22.94 -34.92 9.21
C LEU A 465 22.01 -33.72 9.06
N PHE A 466 20.71 -33.94 9.23
CA PHE A 466 19.72 -32.89 9.14
C PHE A 466 19.83 -31.85 10.26
N ASP A 467 19.93 -32.33 11.51
CA ASP A 467 20.09 -31.46 12.67
C ASP A 467 21.42 -30.68 12.58
N LYS A 468 22.47 -31.25 12.01
CA LYS A 468 23.74 -30.56 11.72
C LYS A 468 23.59 -29.49 10.64
N ILE A 469 22.84 -29.74 9.55
CA ILE A 469 22.58 -28.75 8.50
C ILE A 469 21.73 -27.60 9.05
N LEU A 470 20.67 -27.90 9.82
CA LEU A 470 19.85 -26.87 10.46
C LEU A 470 20.65 -26.00 11.43
N ASN A 471 21.42 -26.65 12.31
CA ASN A 471 22.28 -25.95 13.28
C ASN A 471 23.40 -25.14 12.61
N SER A 472 23.88 -25.56 11.44
CA SER A 472 24.88 -24.83 10.64
C SER A 472 24.26 -23.61 9.94
N LEU A 473 23.03 -23.74 9.43
CA LEU A 473 22.31 -22.63 8.83
C LEU A 473 21.88 -21.59 9.88
N GLU A 474 21.51 -22.03 11.10
CA GLU A 474 21.16 -21.15 12.21
C GLU A 474 22.38 -20.46 12.88
N LYS A 475 23.58 -21.07 12.81
CA LYS A 475 24.82 -20.53 13.44
C LYS A 475 25.65 -19.65 12.51
N ASN A 476 25.53 -19.78 11.21
CA ASN A 476 26.37 -19.06 10.26
C ASN A 476 25.68 -17.82 9.65
N TYR A 477 24.49 -17.53 10.10
CA TYR A 477 23.70 -16.38 9.64
C TYR A 477 22.89 -15.79 10.82
#